data_adfbdab74726e4a4ab15507719184e86
#
_entry.id   adfbdab74726e4a4ab15507719184e86
#
_cell.length_a   1.000
_cell.length_b   1.000
_cell.length_c   1.000
_cell.angle_alpha   90.00
_cell.angle_beta   90.00
_cell.angle_gamma   90.00
#
_symmetry.space_group_name_H-M   'P 1'
#
loop_
_entity.id
_entity.type
_entity.pdbx_description
1 polymer ?
#
loop_
_entity_poly.entity_id
_entity_poly.type
_entity_poly.pdbx_seq_one_letter_code
_entity_poly.pdbx_strand_id
1 'polypeptide(L)'
;MKTLTQIISPIAAELQQFEAFFGQTLKAETEPMNSIMRYVLDSRGKRLRPILVLLSAKLFGEINEQTLRAATFVEMIHSATLIHDDVVDDDDQRRGHASVKAQFGNLSAVLAGDYLLAKAMLLIANDTDILNEMLRTTVAMSEGELMQLSGLNDYLEIITRKTALLMRSCCVIGAMSVGAAEEQIQRISDFGLHFGQLFQMRDDILDADSPENVKMAMELLPVYQQETLKLLEFFPECEIRKALKDLSVFCATRDL
;
A
#
# COMPACT_ATOMS: atom_id res chain seq x y z
N MET A 1 -18.79 -6.12 -13.65
CA MET A 1 -17.43 -5.89 -13.10
C MET A 1 -17.08 -7.07 -12.18
N LYS A 2 -15.81 -7.51 -12.13
CA LYS A 2 -15.40 -8.55 -11.16
C LYS A 2 -15.31 -7.95 -9.77
N THR A 3 -15.65 -8.73 -8.74
CA THR A 3 -15.41 -8.36 -7.35
C THR A 3 -13.91 -8.50 -7.01
N LEU A 4 -13.45 -7.79 -5.97
CA LEU A 4 -12.05 -7.92 -5.51
C LEU A 4 -11.69 -9.39 -5.22
N THR A 5 -12.59 -10.14 -4.57
CA THR A 5 -12.40 -11.57 -4.27
C THR A 5 -12.19 -12.42 -5.54
N GLN A 6 -12.91 -12.11 -6.62
CA GLN A 6 -12.71 -12.81 -7.90
C GLN A 6 -11.38 -12.44 -8.57
N ILE A 7 -10.94 -11.18 -8.42
CA ILE A 7 -9.68 -10.69 -9.00
C ILE A 7 -8.49 -11.35 -8.33
N ILE A 8 -8.50 -11.45 -7.00
CA ILE A 8 -7.39 -12.00 -6.20
C ILE A 8 -7.43 -13.52 -6.03
N SER A 9 -8.38 -14.21 -6.67
CA SER A 9 -8.48 -15.67 -6.58
C SER A 9 -7.18 -16.43 -6.87
N PRO A 10 -6.29 -15.96 -7.80
CA PRO A 10 -5.02 -16.65 -8.09
C PRO A 10 -4.00 -16.63 -6.93
N ILE A 11 -4.21 -15.77 -5.93
CA ILE A 11 -3.33 -15.64 -4.74
C ILE A 11 -4.10 -15.82 -3.43
N ALA A 12 -5.30 -16.41 -3.47
CA ALA A 12 -6.17 -16.50 -2.30
C ALA A 12 -5.54 -17.29 -1.14
N ALA A 13 -4.81 -18.38 -1.44
CA ALA A 13 -4.14 -19.19 -0.45
C ALA A 13 -2.96 -18.43 0.19
N GLU A 14 -2.17 -17.74 -0.62
CA GLU A 14 -1.03 -16.94 -0.17
C GLU A 14 -1.48 -15.70 0.64
N LEU A 15 -2.60 -15.09 0.26
CA LEU A 15 -3.19 -14.01 1.04
C LEU A 15 -3.66 -14.50 2.42
N GLN A 16 -4.19 -15.72 2.51
CA GLN A 16 -4.55 -16.32 3.79
C GLN A 16 -3.31 -16.62 4.65
N GLN A 17 -2.22 -17.09 4.03
CA GLN A 17 -0.93 -17.28 4.72
C GLN A 17 -0.38 -15.95 5.23
N PHE A 18 -0.44 -14.89 4.40
CA PHE A 18 -0.07 -13.53 4.80
C PHE A 18 -0.87 -13.07 6.03
N GLU A 19 -2.21 -13.21 6.02
CA GLU A 19 -3.04 -12.77 7.17
C GLU A 19 -2.67 -13.49 8.47
N ALA A 20 -2.39 -14.79 8.39
CA ALA A 20 -1.93 -15.56 9.54
C ALA A 20 -0.57 -15.09 10.04
N PHE A 21 0.39 -14.86 9.12
CA PHE A 21 1.74 -14.39 9.43
C PHE A 21 1.71 -12.95 10.00
N PHE A 22 0.95 -12.06 9.38
CA PHE A 22 0.74 -10.68 9.84
C PHE A 22 0.17 -10.65 11.27
N GLY A 23 -0.89 -11.42 11.54
CA GLY A 23 -1.49 -11.49 12.87
C GLY A 23 -0.54 -12.03 13.95
N GLN A 24 0.34 -12.98 13.61
CA GLN A 24 1.37 -13.47 14.53
C GLN A 24 2.46 -12.42 14.76
N THR A 25 2.89 -11.74 13.71
CA THR A 25 3.94 -10.72 13.76
C THR A 25 3.52 -9.52 14.61
N LEU A 26 2.24 -9.11 14.60
CA LEU A 26 1.79 -7.96 15.36
C LEU A 26 1.68 -8.20 16.88
N LYS A 27 1.74 -9.45 17.35
CA LYS A 27 1.69 -9.71 18.80
C LYS A 27 2.79 -8.97 19.55
N ALA A 28 2.40 -8.24 20.59
CA ALA A 28 3.30 -7.52 21.48
C ALA A 28 3.48 -8.27 22.81
N GLU A 29 4.61 -8.01 23.48
CA GLU A 29 4.94 -8.65 24.77
C GLU A 29 4.12 -8.05 25.93
N THR A 30 3.85 -6.73 25.87
CA THR A 30 3.13 -6.03 26.93
C THR A 30 1.65 -5.90 26.59
N GLU A 31 0.77 -6.11 27.58
CA GLU A 31 -0.67 -6.07 27.34
C GLU A 31 -1.21 -4.71 26.84
N PRO A 32 -0.75 -3.54 27.31
CA PRO A 32 -1.19 -2.28 26.73
C PRO A 32 -0.94 -2.19 25.22
N MET A 33 0.27 -2.53 24.77
CA MET A 33 0.61 -2.54 23.34
C MET A 33 -0.13 -3.64 22.59
N ASN A 34 -0.26 -4.82 23.17
CA ASN A 34 -0.97 -5.94 22.53
C ASN A 34 -2.46 -5.66 22.34
N SER A 35 -3.10 -4.90 23.24
CA SER A 35 -4.48 -4.43 23.07
C SER A 35 -4.61 -3.50 21.84
N ILE A 36 -3.67 -2.56 21.65
CA ILE A 36 -3.66 -1.67 20.50
C ILE A 36 -3.41 -2.49 19.21
N MET A 37 -2.47 -3.43 19.21
CA MET A 37 -2.17 -4.26 18.03
C MET A 37 -3.37 -5.14 17.63
N ARG A 38 -4.12 -5.67 18.58
CA ARG A 38 -5.40 -6.38 18.29
C ARG A 38 -6.40 -5.44 17.63
N TYR A 39 -6.56 -4.23 18.17
CA TYR A 39 -7.44 -3.23 17.58
C TYR A 39 -7.05 -2.88 16.13
N VAL A 40 -5.77 -2.69 15.84
CA VAL A 40 -5.25 -2.46 14.48
C VAL A 40 -5.55 -3.66 13.56
N LEU A 41 -5.42 -4.89 14.06
CA LEU A 41 -5.77 -6.11 13.30
C LEU A 41 -7.26 -6.19 12.97
N ASP A 42 -8.13 -5.81 13.91
CA ASP A 42 -9.58 -5.87 13.74
C ASP A 42 -10.09 -4.78 12.79
N SER A 43 -9.40 -3.64 12.69
CA SER A 43 -9.70 -2.52 11.78
C SER A 43 -9.26 -2.78 10.33
N ARG A 44 -9.59 -3.97 9.80
CA ARG A 44 -9.07 -4.46 8.50
C ARG A 44 -9.47 -3.57 7.33
N GLY A 45 -8.48 -3.22 6.49
CA GLY A 45 -8.70 -2.66 5.16
C GLY A 45 -8.80 -3.73 4.07
N LYS A 46 -8.89 -3.28 2.82
CA LYS A 46 -8.94 -4.15 1.62
C LYS A 46 -7.61 -4.88 1.33
N ARG A 47 -6.55 -4.65 2.12
CA ARG A 47 -5.20 -5.26 1.96
C ARG A 47 -4.58 -5.07 0.58
N LEU A 48 -4.85 -3.95 -0.06
CA LEU A 48 -4.41 -3.71 -1.44
C LEU A 48 -2.88 -3.77 -1.59
N ARG A 49 -2.13 -3.28 -0.59
CA ARG A 49 -0.67 -3.27 -0.62
C ARG A 49 -0.07 -4.68 -0.53
N PRO A 50 -0.44 -5.52 0.44
CA PRO A 50 -0.06 -6.93 0.42
C PRO A 50 -0.47 -7.67 -0.86
N ILE A 51 -1.67 -7.39 -1.40
CA ILE A 51 -2.13 -7.97 -2.67
C ILE A 51 -1.17 -7.62 -3.81
N LEU A 52 -0.71 -6.36 -3.91
CA LEU A 52 0.26 -5.94 -4.92
C LEU A 52 1.61 -6.64 -4.74
N VAL A 53 2.11 -6.79 -3.50
CA VAL A 53 3.34 -7.54 -3.22
C VAL A 53 3.21 -8.99 -3.69
N LEU A 54 2.12 -9.67 -3.31
CA LEU A 54 1.89 -11.07 -3.65
C LEU A 54 1.70 -11.28 -5.16
N LEU A 55 0.92 -10.42 -5.83
CA LEU A 55 0.72 -10.51 -7.29
C LEU A 55 2.03 -10.25 -8.04
N SER A 56 2.81 -9.25 -7.62
CA SER A 56 4.09 -8.95 -8.25
C SER A 56 5.12 -10.06 -8.05
N ALA A 57 5.18 -10.65 -6.85
CA ALA A 57 6.02 -11.83 -6.60
C ALA A 57 5.58 -13.01 -7.48
N LYS A 58 4.28 -13.33 -7.51
CA LYS A 58 3.73 -14.47 -8.26
C LYS A 58 3.87 -14.31 -9.78
N LEU A 59 4.01 -13.09 -10.26
CA LEU A 59 4.28 -12.81 -11.69
C LEU A 59 5.65 -13.31 -12.15
N PHE A 60 6.65 -13.33 -11.26
CA PHE A 60 8.04 -13.64 -11.56
C PHE A 60 8.55 -14.93 -10.94
N GLY A 61 7.86 -15.45 -9.91
CA GLY A 61 8.30 -16.67 -9.21
C GLY A 61 7.26 -17.20 -8.22
N GLU A 62 7.67 -18.21 -7.47
CA GLU A 62 6.83 -18.77 -6.42
C GLU A 62 6.95 -17.93 -5.15
N ILE A 63 5.80 -17.65 -4.53
CA ILE A 63 5.74 -16.95 -3.24
C ILE A 63 6.42 -17.80 -2.17
N ASN A 64 7.28 -17.16 -1.39
CA ASN A 64 8.10 -17.79 -0.36
C ASN A 64 8.00 -17.02 0.98
N GLU A 65 8.74 -17.45 1.99
CA GLU A 65 8.76 -16.81 3.31
C GLU A 65 9.22 -15.34 3.23
N GLN A 66 10.21 -15.02 2.39
CA GLN A 66 10.68 -13.65 2.20
C GLN A 66 9.55 -12.76 1.62
N THR A 67 8.74 -13.29 0.69
CA THR A 67 7.58 -12.57 0.16
C THR A 67 6.54 -12.27 1.25
N LEU A 68 6.25 -13.24 2.13
CA LEU A 68 5.30 -13.04 3.24
C LEU A 68 5.82 -11.99 4.24
N ARG A 69 7.13 -12.04 4.55
CA ARG A 69 7.80 -11.03 5.38
C ARG A 69 7.74 -9.65 4.74
N ALA A 70 8.03 -9.56 3.45
CA ALA A 70 7.97 -8.33 2.68
C ALA A 70 6.56 -7.73 2.62
N ALA A 71 5.53 -8.54 2.37
CA ALA A 71 4.13 -8.10 2.40
C ALA A 71 3.71 -7.61 3.80
N THR A 72 4.17 -8.30 4.85
CA THR A 72 3.93 -7.91 6.25
C THR A 72 4.64 -6.60 6.59
N PHE A 73 5.89 -6.45 6.17
CA PHE A 73 6.68 -5.23 6.34
C PHE A 73 5.95 -4.01 5.75
N VAL A 74 5.53 -4.12 4.50
CA VAL A 74 4.79 -3.04 3.80
C VAL A 74 3.51 -2.67 4.55
N GLU A 75 2.71 -3.66 4.97
CA GLU A 75 1.44 -3.38 5.66
C GLU A 75 1.65 -2.81 7.06
N MET A 76 2.73 -3.18 7.75
CA MET A 76 3.09 -2.56 9.04
C MET A 76 3.50 -1.09 8.87
N ILE A 77 4.34 -0.78 7.88
CA ILE A 77 4.71 0.62 7.55
C ILE A 77 3.45 1.43 7.24
N HIS A 78 2.59 0.92 6.34
CA HIS A 78 1.35 1.59 6.00
C HIS A 78 0.42 1.79 7.21
N SER A 79 0.30 0.78 8.09
CA SER A 79 -0.52 0.91 9.30
C SER A 79 0.06 1.95 10.26
N ALA A 80 1.38 2.04 10.37
CA ALA A 80 2.05 3.05 11.19
C ALA A 80 1.81 4.46 10.66
N THR A 81 1.95 4.67 9.33
CA THR A 81 1.67 5.99 8.73
C THR A 81 0.23 6.42 8.95
N LEU A 82 -0.75 5.52 8.74
CA LEU A 82 -2.16 5.84 9.00
C LEU A 82 -2.43 6.23 10.45
N ILE A 83 -1.79 5.56 11.42
CA ILE A 83 -1.95 5.90 12.84
C ILE A 83 -1.36 7.28 13.15
N HIS A 84 -0.21 7.63 12.55
CA HIS A 84 0.41 8.95 12.70
C HIS A 84 -0.40 10.04 12.00
N ASP A 85 -0.91 9.76 10.78
CA ASP A 85 -1.76 10.67 10.02
C ASP A 85 -3.03 11.01 10.81
N ASP A 86 -3.70 10.01 11.43
CA ASP A 86 -4.87 10.25 12.29
C ASP A 86 -4.57 11.23 13.44
N VAL A 87 -3.34 11.27 13.95
CA VAL A 87 -2.93 12.23 14.99
C VAL A 87 -2.66 13.62 14.38
N VAL A 88 -2.01 13.68 13.21
CA VAL A 88 -1.67 14.93 12.51
C VAL A 88 -2.92 15.65 12.03
N ASP A 89 -3.84 14.90 11.41
CA ASP A 89 -5.07 15.43 10.82
C ASP A 89 -6.22 15.60 11.84
N ASP A 90 -5.97 15.20 13.09
CA ASP A 90 -6.96 15.18 14.17
C ASP A 90 -8.21 14.33 13.86
N ASP A 91 -8.03 13.23 13.12
CA ASP A 91 -9.12 12.34 12.69
C ASP A 91 -9.55 11.38 13.78
N ASP A 92 -10.84 11.41 14.15
CA ASP A 92 -11.42 10.51 15.14
C ASP A 92 -11.95 9.19 14.56
N GLN A 93 -12.05 9.09 13.23
CA GLN A 93 -12.60 7.91 12.55
C GLN A 93 -11.69 7.43 11.43
N ARG A 94 -11.52 6.11 11.35
CA ARG A 94 -10.80 5.45 10.27
C ARG A 94 -11.55 4.19 9.81
N ARG A 95 -11.94 4.12 8.53
CA ARG A 95 -12.64 2.96 7.93
C ARG A 95 -13.92 2.57 8.67
N GLY A 96 -14.67 3.54 9.19
CA GLY A 96 -15.91 3.32 9.92
C GLY A 96 -15.75 2.88 11.38
N HIS A 97 -14.51 2.85 11.89
CA HIS A 97 -14.17 2.61 13.30
C HIS A 97 -13.55 3.86 13.93
N ALA A 98 -13.50 3.93 15.25
CA ALA A 98 -12.71 4.96 15.93
C ALA A 98 -11.24 4.83 15.51
N SER A 99 -10.52 5.95 15.34
CA SER A 99 -9.07 5.90 15.12
C SER A 99 -8.34 5.41 16.36
N VAL A 100 -7.07 5.00 16.24
CA VAL A 100 -6.27 4.57 17.40
C VAL A 100 -6.15 5.72 18.41
N LYS A 101 -6.01 6.98 17.94
CA LYS A 101 -5.97 8.14 18.83
C LYS A 101 -7.30 8.36 19.57
N ALA A 102 -8.42 8.18 18.88
CA ALA A 102 -9.75 8.33 19.50
C ALA A 102 -10.03 7.24 20.56
N GLN A 103 -9.52 6.01 20.31
CA GLN A 103 -9.74 4.88 21.20
C GLN A 103 -8.75 4.83 22.38
N PHE A 104 -7.47 5.19 22.17
CA PHE A 104 -6.39 4.99 23.15
C PHE A 104 -5.65 6.28 23.53
N GLY A 105 -5.99 7.41 22.89
CA GLY A 105 -5.35 8.72 23.09
C GLY A 105 -4.12 8.95 22.21
N ASN A 106 -3.80 10.24 21.97
CA ASN A 106 -2.71 10.67 21.08
C ASN A 106 -1.35 10.05 21.43
N LEU A 107 -0.99 10.04 22.72
CA LEU A 107 0.30 9.47 23.16
C LEU A 107 0.43 8.00 22.81
N SER A 108 -0.64 7.22 23.03
CA SER A 108 -0.68 5.80 22.68
C SER A 108 -0.62 5.57 21.17
N ALA A 109 -1.27 6.43 20.39
CA ALA A 109 -1.23 6.36 18.92
C ALA A 109 0.18 6.61 18.39
N VAL A 110 0.87 7.66 18.84
CA VAL A 110 2.25 7.94 18.45
C VAL A 110 3.16 6.74 18.77
N LEU A 111 3.09 6.24 20.02
CA LEU A 111 3.92 5.10 20.44
C LEU A 111 3.57 3.80 19.68
N ALA A 112 2.31 3.61 19.30
CA ALA A 112 1.89 2.45 18.49
C ALA A 112 2.44 2.52 17.06
N GLY A 113 2.44 3.70 16.45
CA GLY A 113 3.07 3.91 15.15
C GLY A 113 4.58 3.66 15.19
N ASP A 114 5.30 4.22 16.19
CA ASP A 114 6.73 3.98 16.39
C ASP A 114 7.04 2.50 16.62
N TYR A 115 6.20 1.81 17.41
CA TYR A 115 6.33 0.37 17.65
C TYR A 115 6.21 -0.42 16.34
N LEU A 116 5.21 -0.11 15.50
CA LEU A 116 5.01 -0.76 14.21
C LEU A 116 6.19 -0.51 13.26
N LEU A 117 6.69 0.73 13.18
CA LEU A 117 7.85 1.08 12.36
C LEU A 117 9.09 0.28 12.79
N ALA A 118 9.41 0.30 14.08
CA ALA A 118 10.58 -0.41 14.60
C ALA A 118 10.47 -1.93 14.39
N LYS A 119 9.30 -2.49 14.66
CA LYS A 119 9.05 -3.93 14.49
C LYS A 119 9.09 -4.35 13.03
N ALA A 120 8.58 -3.52 12.11
CA ALA A 120 8.68 -3.72 10.68
C ALA A 120 10.14 -3.76 10.21
N MET A 121 10.96 -2.80 10.65
CA MET A 121 12.40 -2.77 10.33
C MET A 121 13.14 -4.02 10.86
N LEU A 122 12.82 -4.46 12.08
CA LEU A 122 13.38 -5.70 12.64
C LEU A 122 13.00 -6.94 11.83
N LEU A 123 11.77 -6.99 11.32
CA LEU A 123 11.29 -8.11 10.50
C LEU A 123 12.10 -8.31 9.23
N ILE A 124 12.58 -7.22 8.62
CA ILE A 124 13.25 -7.24 7.31
C ILE A 124 14.75 -6.86 7.39
N ALA A 125 15.32 -6.75 8.60
CA ALA A 125 16.66 -6.21 8.83
C ALA A 125 17.79 -6.92 8.05
N ASN A 126 17.61 -8.19 7.71
CA ASN A 126 18.58 -8.96 6.92
C ASN A 126 18.41 -8.80 5.40
N ASP A 127 17.32 -8.18 4.95
CA ASP A 127 16.99 -7.97 3.53
C ASP A 127 17.23 -6.51 3.18
N THR A 128 18.50 -6.10 3.11
CA THR A 128 18.93 -4.69 3.01
C THR A 128 18.37 -3.97 1.80
N ASP A 129 18.19 -4.66 0.67
CA ASP A 129 17.68 -4.04 -0.56
C ASP A 129 16.18 -3.71 -0.43
N ILE A 130 15.39 -4.63 0.13
CA ILE A 130 13.98 -4.41 0.44
C ILE A 130 13.82 -3.29 1.48
N LEU A 131 14.66 -3.31 2.53
CA LEU A 131 14.65 -2.27 3.55
C LEU A 131 14.96 -0.89 2.95
N ASN A 132 16.01 -0.78 2.12
CA ASN A 132 16.43 0.46 1.49
C ASN A 132 15.36 1.01 0.53
N GLU A 133 14.70 0.15 -0.24
CA GLU A 133 13.59 0.55 -1.12
C GLU A 133 12.46 1.22 -0.30
N MET A 134 12.05 0.59 0.80
CA MET A 134 10.99 1.13 1.63
C MET A 134 11.40 2.39 2.40
N LEU A 135 12.62 2.48 2.91
CA LEU A 135 13.10 3.65 3.63
C LEU A 135 13.09 4.90 2.73
N ARG A 136 13.57 4.77 1.48
CA ARG A 136 13.49 5.87 0.49
C ARG A 136 12.04 6.29 0.22
N THR A 137 11.14 5.32 0.12
CA THR A 137 9.71 5.58 -0.07
C THR A 137 9.10 6.29 1.14
N THR A 138 9.42 5.86 2.35
CA THR A 138 8.92 6.48 3.59
C THR A 138 9.40 7.93 3.72
N VAL A 139 10.67 8.21 3.38
CA VAL A 139 11.19 9.60 3.33
C VAL A 139 10.38 10.43 2.35
N ALA A 140 10.19 9.94 1.12
CA ALA A 140 9.42 10.67 0.10
C ALA A 140 7.95 10.88 0.49
N MET A 141 7.32 9.91 1.19
CA MET A 141 5.95 10.05 1.70
C MET A 141 5.86 11.18 2.73
N SER A 142 6.80 11.25 3.67
CA SER A 142 6.83 12.33 4.67
C SER A 142 7.05 13.71 4.04
N GLU A 143 7.90 13.80 3.01
CA GLU A 143 8.08 15.03 2.24
C GLU A 143 6.79 15.42 1.49
N GLY A 144 6.09 14.43 0.88
CA GLY A 144 4.83 14.65 0.18
C GLY A 144 3.73 15.17 1.10
N GLU A 145 3.65 14.64 2.33
CA GLU A 145 2.72 15.12 3.36
C GLU A 145 3.01 16.58 3.72
N LEU A 146 4.27 16.90 3.97
CA LEU A 146 4.68 18.26 4.32
C LEU A 146 4.45 19.24 3.14
N MET A 147 4.62 18.80 1.89
CA MET A 147 4.31 19.60 0.69
C MET A 147 2.82 20.00 0.68
N GLN A 148 1.93 19.04 0.92
CA GLN A 148 0.49 19.32 0.98
C GLN A 148 0.14 20.26 2.13
N LEU A 149 0.65 20.03 3.32
CA LEU A 149 0.42 20.89 4.50
C LEU A 149 0.96 22.32 4.31
N SER A 150 2.05 22.50 3.53
CA SER A 150 2.61 23.82 3.22
C SER A 150 1.88 24.55 2.08
N GLY A 151 0.82 23.96 1.51
CA GLY A 151 0.01 24.60 0.44
C GLY A 151 0.69 24.61 -0.93
N LEU A 152 1.67 23.73 -1.15
CA LEU A 152 2.22 23.51 -2.50
C LEU A 152 1.18 22.87 -3.39
N ASN A 153 0.96 23.41 -4.60
CA ASN A 153 -0.14 23.02 -5.49
C ASN A 153 0.32 22.15 -6.68
N ASP A 154 1.36 21.34 -6.51
CA ASP A 154 1.73 20.35 -7.52
C ASP A 154 0.96 19.04 -7.25
N TYR A 155 -0.23 18.94 -7.81
CA TYR A 155 -1.13 17.80 -7.61
C TYR A 155 -0.46 16.45 -7.92
N LEU A 156 0.20 16.35 -9.10
CA LEU A 156 0.83 15.08 -9.51
C LEU A 156 1.99 14.69 -8.60
N GLU A 157 2.82 15.64 -8.20
CA GLU A 157 3.94 15.38 -7.30
C GLU A 157 3.44 14.96 -5.91
N ILE A 158 2.40 15.61 -5.38
CA ILE A 158 1.82 15.29 -4.08
C ILE A 158 1.26 13.87 -4.07
N ILE A 159 0.37 13.52 -5.01
CA ILE A 159 -0.21 12.16 -5.06
C ILE A 159 0.84 11.09 -5.34
N THR A 160 1.89 11.45 -6.10
CA THR A 160 3.01 10.56 -6.36
C THR A 160 3.73 10.23 -5.07
N ARG A 161 4.14 11.23 -4.29
CA ARG A 161 4.88 11.04 -3.04
C ARG A 161 4.04 10.39 -1.95
N LYS A 162 2.83 10.90 -1.69
CA LYS A 162 1.96 10.40 -0.61
C LYS A 162 1.49 8.96 -0.82
N THR A 163 1.17 8.59 -2.06
CA THR A 163 0.45 7.34 -2.34
C THR A 163 1.14 6.46 -3.37
N ALA A 164 1.51 7.01 -4.54
CA ALA A 164 1.94 6.20 -5.66
C ALA A 164 3.29 5.52 -5.41
N LEU A 165 4.23 6.17 -4.75
CA LEU A 165 5.53 5.58 -4.42
C LEU A 165 5.40 4.35 -3.53
N LEU A 166 4.46 4.34 -2.57
CA LEU A 166 4.23 3.14 -1.75
C LEU A 166 3.64 1.99 -2.56
N MET A 167 2.72 2.25 -3.50
CA MET A 167 2.19 1.22 -4.42
C MET A 167 3.28 0.69 -5.35
N ARG A 168 4.15 1.59 -5.86
CA ARG A 168 5.34 1.22 -6.62
C ARG A 168 6.24 0.29 -5.82
N SER A 169 6.58 0.66 -4.58
CA SER A 169 7.44 -0.16 -3.72
C SER A 169 6.82 -1.50 -3.38
N CYS A 170 5.49 -1.61 -3.25
CA CYS A 170 4.83 -2.92 -3.12
C CYS A 170 5.16 -3.83 -4.30
N CYS A 171 5.09 -3.31 -5.53
CA CYS A 171 5.39 -4.07 -6.74
C CYS A 171 6.88 -4.44 -6.82
N VAL A 172 7.78 -3.49 -6.56
CA VAL A 172 9.23 -3.68 -6.56
C VAL A 172 9.64 -4.72 -5.52
N ILE A 173 9.22 -4.56 -4.28
CA ILE A 173 9.53 -5.45 -3.16
C ILE A 173 8.99 -6.87 -3.41
N GLY A 174 7.80 -6.99 -3.99
CA GLY A 174 7.25 -8.27 -4.40
C GLY A 174 8.14 -8.98 -5.41
N ALA A 175 8.58 -8.29 -6.47
CA ALA A 175 9.49 -8.83 -7.49
C ALA A 175 10.86 -9.20 -6.89
N MET A 176 11.45 -8.32 -6.06
CA MET A 176 12.72 -8.56 -5.37
C MET A 176 12.68 -9.81 -4.50
N SER A 177 11.59 -10.06 -3.79
CA SER A 177 11.43 -11.18 -2.85
C SER A 177 11.52 -12.56 -3.50
N VAL A 178 11.37 -12.63 -4.81
CA VAL A 178 11.50 -13.88 -5.61
C VAL A 178 12.69 -13.87 -6.56
N GLY A 179 13.58 -12.88 -6.44
CA GLY A 179 14.80 -12.77 -7.24
C GLY A 179 14.54 -12.43 -8.72
N ALA A 180 13.55 -11.60 -9.02
CA ALA A 180 13.28 -11.14 -10.37
C ALA A 180 14.48 -10.38 -10.96
N ALA A 181 14.66 -10.46 -12.27
CA ALA A 181 15.73 -9.73 -12.97
C ALA A 181 15.51 -8.21 -12.90
N GLU A 182 16.58 -7.44 -12.92
CA GLU A 182 16.55 -5.95 -12.82
C GLU A 182 15.58 -5.31 -13.82
N GLU A 183 15.57 -5.78 -15.08
CA GLU A 183 14.63 -5.29 -16.09
C GLU A 183 13.17 -5.57 -15.70
N GLN A 184 12.87 -6.73 -15.11
CA GLN A 184 11.53 -7.08 -14.63
C GLN A 184 11.13 -6.19 -13.47
N ILE A 185 12.05 -5.94 -12.53
CA ILE A 185 11.84 -5.02 -11.40
C ILE A 185 11.54 -3.61 -11.91
N GLN A 186 12.30 -3.10 -12.88
CA GLN A 186 12.05 -1.78 -13.45
C GLN A 186 10.67 -1.70 -14.13
N ARG A 187 10.29 -2.71 -14.91
CA ARG A 187 8.99 -2.74 -15.59
C ARG A 187 7.79 -2.79 -14.62
N ILE A 188 7.91 -3.60 -13.56
CA ILE A 188 6.84 -3.65 -12.56
C ILE A 188 6.82 -2.41 -11.65
N SER A 189 7.96 -1.74 -11.48
CA SER A 189 8.07 -0.44 -10.83
C SER A 189 7.27 0.62 -11.58
N ASP A 190 7.44 0.71 -12.91
CA ASP A 190 6.71 1.66 -13.74
C ASP A 190 5.20 1.41 -13.66
N PHE A 191 4.78 0.14 -13.74
CA PHE A 191 3.37 -0.24 -13.52
C PHE A 191 2.87 0.19 -12.14
N GLY A 192 3.60 -0.11 -11.07
CA GLY A 192 3.21 0.19 -9.70
C GLY A 192 3.06 1.70 -9.45
N LEU A 193 3.92 2.51 -10.07
CA LEU A 193 3.84 3.98 -10.00
C LEU A 193 2.55 4.50 -10.64
N HIS A 194 2.29 4.13 -11.89
CA HIS A 194 1.07 4.57 -12.60
C HIS A 194 -0.21 4.03 -11.94
N PHE A 195 -0.17 2.79 -11.45
CA PHE A 195 -1.27 2.22 -10.67
C PHE A 195 -1.55 3.02 -9.40
N GLY A 196 -0.52 3.45 -8.68
CA GLY A 196 -0.68 4.26 -7.47
C GLY A 196 -1.25 5.65 -7.75
N GLN A 197 -0.80 6.29 -8.83
CA GLN A 197 -1.33 7.59 -9.28
C GLN A 197 -2.82 7.46 -9.68
N LEU A 198 -3.15 6.46 -10.50
CA LEU A 198 -4.54 6.15 -10.88
C LEU A 198 -5.41 5.86 -9.65
N PHE A 199 -4.89 5.13 -8.69
CA PHE A 199 -5.58 4.79 -7.45
C PHE A 199 -5.95 6.06 -6.67
N GLN A 200 -4.99 6.98 -6.47
CA GLN A 200 -5.21 8.22 -5.74
C GLN A 200 -6.15 9.16 -6.49
N MET A 201 -5.99 9.32 -7.81
CA MET A 201 -6.93 10.12 -8.62
C MET A 201 -8.37 9.65 -8.44
N ARG A 202 -8.59 8.32 -8.35
CA ARG A 202 -9.94 7.79 -8.13
C ARG A 202 -10.43 8.07 -6.71
N ASP A 203 -9.58 7.98 -5.70
CA ASP A 203 -9.94 8.34 -4.31
C ASP A 203 -10.32 9.81 -4.21
N ASP A 204 -9.53 10.73 -4.78
CA ASP A 204 -9.81 12.17 -4.76
C ASP A 204 -11.16 12.52 -5.40
N ILE A 205 -11.56 11.79 -6.47
CA ILE A 205 -12.88 11.94 -7.09
C ILE A 205 -13.99 11.42 -6.17
N LEU A 206 -13.78 10.29 -5.48
CA LEU A 206 -14.79 9.67 -4.62
C LEU A 206 -14.99 10.44 -3.31
N ASP A 207 -13.89 10.89 -2.72
CA ASP A 207 -13.90 11.61 -1.44
C ASP A 207 -14.29 13.09 -1.61
N ALA A 208 -14.49 13.52 -2.89
CA ALA A 208 -14.81 14.90 -3.24
C ALA A 208 -13.83 15.91 -2.61
N ASP A 209 -12.53 15.62 -2.75
CA ASP A 209 -11.42 16.49 -2.31
C ASP A 209 -11.61 17.92 -2.86
N SER A 210 -10.62 18.75 -2.87
CA SER A 210 -10.78 20.11 -3.40
C SER A 210 -11.32 20.11 -4.85
N PRO A 211 -12.19 21.05 -5.25
CA PRO A 211 -12.73 21.11 -6.62
C PRO A 211 -11.66 21.11 -7.70
N GLU A 212 -10.49 21.69 -7.41
CA GLU A 212 -9.34 21.74 -8.31
C GLU A 212 -8.72 20.37 -8.50
N ASN A 213 -8.48 19.64 -7.40
CA ASN A 213 -7.92 18.28 -7.43
C ASN A 213 -8.89 17.31 -8.12
N VAL A 214 -10.17 17.38 -7.81
CA VAL A 214 -11.21 16.56 -8.48
C VAL A 214 -11.21 16.78 -9.98
N LYS A 215 -11.13 18.05 -10.42
CA LYS A 215 -11.09 18.39 -11.86
C LYS A 215 -9.85 17.80 -12.52
N MET A 216 -8.67 17.99 -11.93
CA MET A 216 -7.42 17.42 -12.46
C MET A 216 -7.46 15.89 -12.49
N ALA A 217 -7.95 15.27 -11.42
CA ALA A 217 -8.11 13.81 -11.34
C ALA A 217 -9.03 13.28 -12.46
N MET A 218 -10.18 13.94 -12.71
CA MET A 218 -11.12 13.55 -13.77
C MET A 218 -10.51 13.69 -15.18
N GLU A 219 -9.68 14.68 -15.42
CA GLU A 219 -9.00 14.88 -16.70
C GLU A 219 -7.88 13.84 -16.93
N LEU A 220 -7.13 13.48 -15.89
CA LEU A 220 -5.96 12.62 -15.97
C LEU A 220 -6.30 11.12 -15.86
N LEU A 221 -7.29 10.75 -15.08
CA LEU A 221 -7.63 9.34 -14.78
C LEU A 221 -7.77 8.46 -16.04
N PRO A 222 -8.46 8.85 -17.13
CA PRO A 222 -8.57 8.03 -18.33
C PRO A 222 -7.22 7.75 -19.02
N VAL A 223 -6.34 8.75 -19.02
CA VAL A 223 -4.99 8.64 -19.61
C VAL A 223 -4.15 7.66 -18.79
N TYR A 224 -4.10 7.87 -17.47
CA TYR A 224 -3.34 7.00 -16.56
C TYR A 224 -3.87 5.56 -16.55
N GLN A 225 -5.18 5.38 -16.68
CA GLN A 225 -5.76 4.04 -16.82
C GLN A 225 -5.24 3.33 -18.09
N GLN A 226 -5.22 4.02 -19.21
CA GLN A 226 -4.73 3.44 -20.47
C GLN A 226 -3.23 3.14 -20.40
N GLU A 227 -2.44 4.04 -19.85
CA GLU A 227 -0.98 3.85 -19.69
C GLU A 227 -0.67 2.70 -18.73
N THR A 228 -1.34 2.64 -17.57
CA THR A 228 -1.21 1.52 -16.62
C THR A 228 -1.45 0.16 -17.28
N LEU A 229 -2.47 0.07 -18.14
CA LEU A 229 -2.79 -1.18 -18.84
C LEU A 229 -1.75 -1.54 -19.91
N LYS A 230 -1.19 -0.54 -20.62
CA LYS A 230 -0.10 -0.75 -21.59
C LYS A 230 1.16 -1.28 -20.93
N LEU A 231 1.52 -0.80 -19.75
CA LEU A 231 2.69 -1.27 -19.02
C LEU A 231 2.63 -2.77 -18.70
N LEU A 232 1.42 -3.32 -18.54
CA LEU A 232 1.25 -4.76 -18.33
C LEU A 232 1.48 -5.59 -19.61
N GLU A 233 1.38 -5.01 -20.81
CA GLU A 233 1.57 -5.73 -22.07
C GLU A 233 2.99 -6.26 -22.25
N PHE A 234 3.95 -5.69 -21.53
CA PHE A 234 5.33 -6.16 -21.51
C PHE A 234 5.45 -7.59 -20.91
N PHE A 235 4.60 -7.95 -19.97
CA PHE A 235 4.64 -9.26 -19.32
C PHE A 235 3.89 -10.32 -20.14
N PRO A 236 4.33 -11.60 -20.09
CA PRO A 236 3.64 -12.68 -20.78
C PRO A 236 2.20 -12.85 -20.30
N GLU A 237 1.33 -13.34 -21.16
CA GLU A 237 -0.06 -13.62 -20.78
C GLU A 237 -0.13 -14.77 -19.77
N CYS A 238 -0.68 -14.45 -18.58
CA CYS A 238 -0.90 -15.40 -17.50
C CYS A 238 -2.03 -14.90 -16.59
N GLU A 239 -2.48 -15.76 -15.69
CA GLU A 239 -3.56 -15.41 -14.73
C GLU A 239 -3.18 -14.20 -13.84
N ILE A 240 -1.92 -14.09 -13.45
CA ILE A 240 -1.44 -13.00 -12.59
C ILE A 240 -1.44 -11.66 -13.34
N ARG A 241 -0.95 -11.62 -14.58
CA ARG A 241 -1.07 -10.42 -15.42
C ARG A 241 -2.53 -9.99 -15.58
N LYS A 242 -3.43 -10.96 -15.79
CA LYS A 242 -4.88 -10.70 -15.87
C LYS A 242 -5.42 -10.15 -14.56
N ALA A 243 -4.99 -10.69 -13.41
CA ALA A 243 -5.38 -10.20 -12.09
C ALA A 243 -4.93 -8.75 -11.87
N LEU A 244 -3.68 -8.40 -12.22
CA LEU A 244 -3.17 -7.01 -12.16
C LEU A 244 -3.97 -6.06 -13.06
N LYS A 245 -4.31 -6.51 -14.28
CA LYS A 245 -5.18 -5.76 -15.21
C LYS A 245 -6.58 -5.52 -14.62
N ASP A 246 -7.21 -6.58 -14.14
CA ASP A 246 -8.56 -6.52 -13.55
C ASP A 246 -8.55 -5.64 -12.27
N LEU A 247 -7.48 -5.70 -11.48
CA LEU A 247 -7.30 -4.86 -10.29
C LEU A 247 -7.18 -3.37 -10.67
N SER A 248 -6.42 -3.05 -11.71
CA SER A 248 -6.29 -1.68 -12.23
C SER A 248 -7.63 -1.12 -12.69
N VAL A 249 -8.39 -1.91 -13.44
CA VAL A 249 -9.75 -1.54 -13.88
C VAL A 249 -10.68 -1.37 -12.68
N PHE A 250 -10.65 -2.31 -11.73
CA PHE A 250 -11.46 -2.23 -10.51
C PHE A 250 -11.17 -0.95 -9.71
N CYS A 251 -9.89 -0.61 -9.51
CA CYS A 251 -9.52 0.60 -8.78
C CYS A 251 -9.92 1.89 -9.50
N ALA A 252 -9.82 1.92 -10.83
CA ALA A 252 -10.21 3.09 -11.63
C ALA A 252 -11.72 3.33 -11.70
N THR A 253 -12.54 2.27 -11.55
CA THR A 253 -13.99 2.33 -11.84
C THR A 253 -14.86 1.99 -10.63
N ARG A 254 -14.29 1.75 -9.45
CA ARG A 254 -15.03 1.48 -8.21
C ARG A 254 -15.93 2.66 -7.84
N ASP A 255 -17.09 2.34 -7.29
CA ASP A 255 -17.96 3.28 -6.58
C ASP A 255 -17.61 3.26 -5.07
N LEU A 256 -18.19 4.21 -4.31
CA LEU A 256 -18.00 4.34 -2.86
C LEU A 256 -18.23 3.04 -2.07
#